data_c7789d6f799072e75ce69fd999cf73f5
#
_entry.id   c7789d6f799072e75ce69fd999cf73f5
#
_cell.length_a   1.000
_cell.length_b   1.000
_cell.length_c   1.000
_cell.angle_alpha   90.00
_cell.angle_beta   90.00
_cell.angle_gamma   90.00
#
_symmetry.space_group_name_H-M   'P 1'
#
loop_
_entity.id
_entity.type
_entity.pdbx_description
1 polymer ?
#
loop_
_entity_poly.entity_id
_entity_poly.type
_entity_poly.pdbx_seq_one_letter_code
_entity_poly.pdbx_strand_id
1 'polypeptide(L)'
;MKKIKDPALFEKIRKFLTEDMPVLRKKSPNTVEAYRYTLNIYLVFLCEKHSKSLYNITVKDFSQKNILFFLDWLIEERGNKASTANLRLRHIKRFCRFLMDENILMISELSAIQKIAEIPNASEDTIKFLTIQETKLILSQPDTSKAIGIRDSLFMYLLYDSGCRIQEILRLKLKDFFVQNGTAELHIIGKGNKFRITPISEELIPKF
;
A
#
# COMPACT_ATOMS: atom_id res chain seq x y z
N MET A 1 29.04 4.37 -23.56
CA MET A 1 27.87 4.03 -22.72
C MET A 1 28.15 2.76 -21.92
N LYS A 2 27.88 2.73 -20.59
CA LYS A 2 28.03 1.50 -19.80
C LYS A 2 26.93 0.51 -20.22
N LYS A 3 27.33 -0.72 -20.62
CA LYS A 3 26.39 -1.77 -21.06
C LYS A 3 25.77 -2.46 -19.83
N ILE A 4 24.44 -2.68 -19.84
CA ILE A 4 23.73 -3.43 -18.79
C ILE A 4 24.17 -4.89 -18.89
N LYS A 5 24.60 -5.48 -17.76
CA LYS A 5 25.10 -6.86 -17.69
C LYS A 5 24.00 -7.90 -17.87
N ASP A 6 22.80 -7.62 -17.36
CA ASP A 6 21.63 -8.50 -17.44
C ASP A 6 20.39 -7.72 -17.94
N PRO A 7 20.30 -7.43 -19.24
CA PRO A 7 19.12 -6.73 -19.80
C PRO A 7 17.82 -7.49 -19.58
N ALA A 8 17.88 -8.84 -19.57
CA ALA A 8 16.70 -9.69 -19.38
C ALA A 8 16.03 -9.45 -18.03
N LEU A 9 16.80 -9.29 -16.94
CA LEU A 9 16.25 -8.96 -15.63
C LEU A 9 15.44 -7.66 -15.67
N PHE A 10 15.98 -6.59 -16.26
CA PHE A 10 15.30 -5.29 -16.29
C PHE A 10 14.06 -5.31 -17.18
N GLU A 11 14.10 -6.07 -18.27
CA GLU A 11 12.92 -6.32 -19.09
C GLU A 11 11.83 -7.05 -18.30
N LYS A 12 12.20 -8.05 -17.48
CA LYS A 12 11.25 -8.78 -16.63
C LYS A 12 10.71 -7.91 -15.50
N ILE A 13 11.52 -7.02 -14.90
CA ILE A 13 11.00 -6.02 -13.94
C ILE A 13 9.93 -5.16 -14.61
N ARG A 14 10.20 -4.65 -15.82
CA ARG A 14 9.23 -3.88 -16.60
C ARG A 14 7.97 -4.70 -16.87
N LYS A 15 8.09 -5.89 -17.45
CA LYS A 15 6.97 -6.79 -17.77
C LYS A 15 6.12 -7.12 -16.55
N PHE A 16 6.76 -7.40 -15.39
CA PHE A 16 6.06 -7.65 -14.14
C PHE A 16 5.17 -6.48 -13.72
N LEU A 17 5.70 -5.25 -13.79
CA LEU A 17 5.01 -4.04 -13.33
C LEU A 17 3.99 -3.50 -14.34
N THR A 18 4.13 -3.76 -15.65
CA THR A 18 3.25 -3.21 -16.69
C THR A 18 2.27 -4.22 -17.27
N GLU A 19 2.53 -5.52 -17.14
CA GLU A 19 1.73 -6.57 -17.74
C GLU A 19 1.23 -7.59 -16.71
N ASP A 20 2.14 -8.32 -15.99
CA ASP A 20 1.72 -9.38 -15.06
C ASP A 20 0.83 -8.83 -13.94
N MET A 21 1.26 -7.79 -13.24
CA MET A 21 0.53 -7.28 -12.10
C MET A 21 -0.78 -6.57 -12.49
N PRO A 22 -0.78 -5.57 -13.41
CA PRO A 22 -2.00 -4.83 -13.70
C PRO A 22 -2.96 -5.58 -14.62
N VAL A 23 -2.48 -6.29 -15.64
CA VAL A 23 -3.32 -6.92 -16.67
C VAL A 23 -3.67 -8.34 -16.29
N LEU A 24 -2.69 -9.23 -16.15
CA LEU A 24 -2.95 -10.65 -15.89
C LEU A 24 -3.52 -10.88 -14.49
N ARG A 25 -3.04 -10.16 -13.48
CA ARG A 25 -3.49 -10.32 -12.08
C ARG A 25 -4.49 -9.26 -11.63
N LYS A 26 -4.87 -8.33 -12.49
CA LYS A 26 -5.86 -7.28 -12.22
C LYS A 26 -5.62 -6.53 -10.90
N LYS A 27 -4.33 -6.26 -10.58
CA LYS A 27 -3.97 -5.53 -9.36
C LYS A 27 -4.21 -4.03 -9.55
N SER A 28 -4.64 -3.37 -8.49
CA SER A 28 -4.87 -1.92 -8.51
C SER A 28 -3.58 -1.13 -8.77
N PRO A 29 -3.64 0.08 -9.33
CA PRO A 29 -2.47 0.94 -9.53
C PRO A 29 -1.65 1.14 -8.24
N ASN A 30 -2.30 1.34 -7.10
CA ASN A 30 -1.63 1.49 -5.80
C ASN A 30 -0.85 0.22 -5.41
N THR A 31 -1.40 -0.96 -5.73
CA THR A 31 -0.70 -2.23 -5.50
C THR A 31 0.54 -2.33 -6.38
N VAL A 32 0.42 -2.01 -7.67
CA VAL A 32 1.55 -2.02 -8.61
C VAL A 32 2.65 -1.05 -8.15
N GLU A 33 2.26 0.14 -7.69
CA GLU A 33 3.19 1.15 -7.19
C GLU A 33 3.92 0.66 -5.92
N ALA A 34 3.25 -0.04 -5.01
CA ALA A 34 3.88 -0.64 -3.84
C ALA A 34 4.94 -1.69 -4.21
N TYR A 35 4.69 -2.49 -5.26
CA TYR A 35 5.70 -3.42 -5.79
C TYR A 35 6.87 -2.69 -6.45
N ARG A 36 6.59 -1.66 -7.27
CA ARG A 36 7.61 -0.79 -7.89
C ARG A 36 8.53 -0.21 -6.83
N TYR A 37 7.95 0.38 -5.79
CA TYR A 37 8.69 0.96 -4.68
C TYR A 37 9.58 -0.07 -3.98
N THR A 38 9.06 -1.28 -3.72
CA THR A 38 9.85 -2.36 -3.10
C THR A 38 11.03 -2.77 -3.98
N LEU A 39 10.82 -2.98 -5.27
CA LEU A 39 11.89 -3.36 -6.19
C LEU A 39 12.94 -2.26 -6.31
N ASN A 40 12.54 -1.00 -6.39
CA ASN A 40 13.47 0.13 -6.41
C ASN A 40 14.33 0.19 -5.16
N ILE A 41 13.75 0.04 -3.96
CA ILE A 41 14.51 0.02 -2.71
C ILE A 41 15.48 -1.18 -2.65
N TYR A 42 15.07 -2.34 -3.17
CA TYR A 42 15.97 -3.49 -3.25
C TYR A 42 17.17 -3.23 -4.18
N LEU A 43 16.95 -2.61 -5.33
CA LEU A 43 18.02 -2.21 -6.24
C LEU A 43 18.96 -1.18 -5.60
N VAL A 44 18.42 -0.21 -4.85
CA VAL A 44 19.22 0.77 -4.07
C VAL A 44 20.08 0.05 -3.04
N PHE A 45 19.52 -0.87 -2.25
CA PHE A 45 20.25 -1.69 -1.29
C PHE A 45 21.41 -2.43 -1.95
N LEU A 46 21.20 -3.08 -3.10
CA LEU A 46 22.25 -3.78 -3.83
C LEU A 46 23.38 -2.83 -4.28
N CYS A 47 23.03 -1.60 -4.67
CA CYS A 47 24.02 -0.60 -5.05
C CYS A 47 24.83 -0.13 -3.83
N GLU A 48 24.18 0.16 -2.71
CA GLU A 48 24.81 0.71 -1.51
C GLU A 48 25.67 -0.33 -0.78
N LYS A 49 25.12 -1.53 -0.52
CA LYS A 49 25.76 -2.53 0.33
C LYS A 49 26.68 -3.49 -0.39
N HIS A 50 26.50 -3.69 -1.67
CA HIS A 50 27.39 -4.53 -2.47
C HIS A 50 28.29 -3.72 -3.40
N SER A 51 28.34 -2.38 -3.24
CA SER A 51 29.13 -1.47 -4.10
C SER A 51 28.92 -1.74 -5.60
N LYS A 52 27.72 -2.16 -5.97
CA LYS A 52 27.36 -2.50 -7.35
C LYS A 52 26.83 -1.26 -8.07
N SER A 53 27.28 -1.07 -9.29
CA SER A 53 26.55 -0.20 -10.21
C SER A 53 25.24 -0.87 -10.63
N LEU A 54 24.17 -0.10 -10.82
CA LEU A 54 22.89 -0.60 -11.35
C LEU A 54 23.07 -1.45 -12.63
N TYR A 55 24.05 -1.10 -13.47
CA TYR A 55 24.36 -1.82 -14.70
C TYR A 55 24.91 -3.25 -14.46
N ASN A 56 25.42 -3.55 -13.26
CA ASN A 56 26.03 -4.83 -12.90
C ASN A 56 25.08 -5.74 -12.10
N ILE A 57 23.86 -5.30 -11.80
CA ILE A 57 22.86 -6.12 -11.12
C ILE A 57 22.35 -7.20 -12.08
N THR A 58 22.21 -8.42 -11.59
CA THR A 58 21.77 -9.60 -12.34
C THR A 58 20.72 -10.38 -11.53
N VAL A 59 20.07 -11.35 -12.16
CA VAL A 59 19.13 -12.25 -11.47
C VAL A 59 19.77 -12.96 -10.27
N LYS A 60 21.08 -13.24 -10.29
CA LYS A 60 21.80 -13.87 -9.17
C LYS A 60 21.80 -13.02 -7.88
N ASP A 61 21.51 -11.74 -8.01
CA ASP A 61 21.39 -10.84 -6.85
C ASP A 61 20.06 -11.02 -6.12
N PHE A 62 19.07 -11.69 -6.72
CA PHE A 62 17.84 -12.14 -6.07
C PHE A 62 18.05 -13.51 -5.43
N SER A 63 19.01 -13.60 -4.51
CA SER A 63 19.33 -14.80 -3.73
C SER A 63 18.78 -14.72 -2.31
N GLN A 64 18.57 -15.88 -1.67
CA GLN A 64 18.15 -15.94 -0.27
C GLN A 64 19.05 -15.09 0.63
N LYS A 65 20.39 -15.20 0.46
CA LYS A 65 21.38 -14.46 1.25
C LYS A 65 21.19 -12.95 1.15
N ASN A 66 21.07 -12.42 -0.07
CA ASN A 66 20.91 -10.98 -0.27
C ASN A 66 19.56 -10.46 0.23
N ILE A 67 18.52 -11.29 0.15
CA ILE A 67 17.19 -10.91 0.68
C ILE A 67 17.21 -10.85 2.21
N LEU A 68 17.91 -11.77 2.89
CA LEU A 68 18.10 -11.68 4.35
C LEU A 68 18.85 -10.41 4.74
N PHE A 69 19.98 -10.11 4.09
CA PHE A 69 20.72 -8.86 4.34
C PHE A 69 19.88 -7.61 4.04
N PHE A 70 19.00 -7.66 3.05
CA PHE A 70 18.08 -6.58 2.77
C PHE A 70 17.07 -6.37 3.91
N LEU A 71 16.57 -7.44 4.51
CA LEU A 71 15.66 -7.34 5.66
C LEU A 71 16.37 -6.72 6.87
N ASP A 72 17.58 -7.15 7.17
CA ASP A 72 18.39 -6.59 8.25
C ASP A 72 18.66 -5.09 8.00
N TRP A 73 19.07 -4.73 6.79
CA TRP A 73 19.28 -3.33 6.40
C TRP A 73 18.00 -2.47 6.53
N LEU A 74 16.83 -3.02 6.20
CA LEU A 74 15.55 -2.31 6.36
C LEU A 74 15.27 -1.99 7.83
N ILE A 75 15.57 -2.90 8.74
CA ILE A 75 15.34 -2.73 10.18
C ILE A 75 16.41 -1.82 10.78
N GLU A 76 17.69 -2.19 10.64
CA GLU A 76 18.80 -1.61 11.37
C GLU A 76 19.18 -0.22 10.86
N GLU A 77 19.20 -0.04 9.52
CA GLU A 77 19.70 1.20 8.94
C GLU A 77 18.56 2.13 8.44
N ARG A 78 17.46 1.54 7.98
CA ARG A 78 16.31 2.34 7.51
C ARG A 78 15.25 2.57 8.59
N GLY A 79 15.38 1.96 9.76
CA GLY A 79 14.44 2.11 10.88
C GLY A 79 13.02 1.65 10.54
N ASN A 80 12.86 0.68 9.62
CA ASN A 80 11.54 0.22 9.25
C ASN A 80 10.97 -0.72 10.31
N LYS A 81 9.65 -0.64 10.54
CA LYS A 81 8.96 -1.64 11.37
C LYS A 81 8.98 -3.01 10.71
N ALA A 82 8.95 -4.08 11.51
CA ALA A 82 8.91 -5.48 11.04
C ALA A 82 7.76 -5.71 10.04
N SER A 83 6.57 -5.12 10.28
CA SER A 83 5.43 -5.19 9.35
C SER A 83 5.75 -4.67 7.94
N THR A 84 6.52 -3.57 7.85
CA THR A 84 6.97 -2.99 6.57
C THR A 84 8.01 -3.88 5.89
N ALA A 85 8.98 -4.41 6.64
CA ALA A 85 9.97 -5.33 6.11
C ALA A 85 9.32 -6.61 5.58
N ASN A 86 8.37 -7.18 6.33
CA ASN A 86 7.58 -8.35 5.92
C ASN A 86 6.74 -8.10 4.66
N LEU A 87 6.14 -6.92 4.52
CA LEU A 87 5.43 -6.54 3.29
C LEU A 87 6.39 -6.56 2.09
N ARG A 88 7.58 -5.98 2.24
CA ARG A 88 8.60 -5.98 1.18
C ARG A 88 9.13 -7.37 0.87
N LEU A 89 9.32 -8.22 1.90
CA LEU A 89 9.67 -9.63 1.70
C LEU A 89 8.61 -10.35 0.83
N ARG A 90 7.32 -10.18 1.15
CA ARG A 90 6.22 -10.77 0.35
C ARG A 90 6.25 -10.27 -1.11
N HIS A 91 6.54 -8.99 -1.33
CA HIS A 91 6.67 -8.44 -2.68
C HIS A 91 7.83 -9.07 -3.45
N ILE A 92 9.02 -9.19 -2.83
CA ILE A 92 10.19 -9.82 -3.46
C ILE A 92 9.92 -11.30 -3.74
N LYS A 93 9.37 -12.05 -2.79
CA LYS A 93 8.98 -13.46 -3.01
C LYS A 93 8.04 -13.62 -4.21
N ARG A 94 7.06 -12.70 -4.34
CA ARG A 94 6.14 -12.74 -5.49
C ARG A 94 6.86 -12.44 -6.81
N PHE A 95 7.77 -11.47 -6.83
CA PHE A 95 8.58 -11.17 -8.00
C PHE A 95 9.51 -12.33 -8.37
N CYS A 96 10.20 -12.95 -7.40
CA CYS A 96 11.04 -14.13 -7.65
C CYS A 96 10.23 -15.30 -8.22
N ARG A 97 8.98 -15.51 -7.78
CA ARG A 97 8.09 -16.49 -8.39
C ARG A 97 7.79 -16.17 -9.86
N PHE A 98 7.53 -14.89 -10.17
CA PHE A 98 7.36 -14.46 -11.57
C PHE A 98 8.62 -14.71 -12.39
N LEU A 99 9.83 -14.44 -11.86
CA LEU A 99 11.09 -14.74 -12.55
C LEU A 99 11.27 -16.23 -12.83
N MET A 100 10.83 -17.10 -11.92
CA MET A 100 10.84 -18.55 -12.13
C MET A 100 9.84 -18.97 -13.20
N ASP A 101 8.61 -18.43 -13.18
CA ASP A 101 7.58 -18.67 -14.18
C ASP A 101 8.03 -18.24 -15.59
N GLU A 102 8.92 -17.23 -15.67
CA GLU A 102 9.55 -16.75 -16.91
C GLU A 102 10.88 -17.46 -17.25
N ASN A 103 11.22 -18.56 -16.55
CA ASN A 103 12.44 -19.36 -16.74
C ASN A 103 13.76 -18.58 -16.54
N ILE A 104 13.75 -17.52 -15.73
CA ILE A 104 14.93 -16.70 -15.41
C ILE A 104 15.56 -17.12 -14.09
N LEU A 105 14.76 -17.50 -13.09
CA LEU A 105 15.20 -17.94 -11.77
C LEU A 105 15.05 -19.47 -11.65
N MET A 106 16.05 -20.14 -11.10
CA MET A 106 16.01 -21.59 -10.87
C MET A 106 15.03 -21.93 -9.75
N ILE A 107 14.39 -23.10 -9.84
CA ILE A 107 13.40 -23.58 -8.86
C ILE A 107 14.02 -23.77 -7.47
N SER A 108 15.28 -24.19 -7.41
CA SER A 108 16.05 -24.33 -6.16
C SER A 108 16.22 -23.00 -5.42
N GLU A 109 16.57 -21.93 -6.15
CA GLU A 109 16.71 -20.58 -5.60
C GLU A 109 15.35 -20.06 -5.10
N LEU A 110 14.29 -20.23 -5.89
CA LEU A 110 12.95 -19.86 -5.46
C LEU A 110 12.55 -20.59 -4.17
N SER A 111 12.82 -21.90 -4.08
CA SER A 111 12.54 -22.70 -2.89
C SER A 111 13.23 -22.15 -1.65
N ALA A 112 14.53 -21.80 -1.76
CA ALA A 112 15.28 -21.18 -0.68
C ALA A 112 14.70 -19.83 -0.26
N ILE A 113 14.34 -18.97 -1.23
CA ILE A 113 13.73 -17.67 -0.96
C ILE A 113 12.36 -17.81 -0.27
N GLN A 114 11.53 -18.76 -0.69
CA GLN A 114 10.21 -18.98 -0.10
C GLN A 114 10.27 -19.42 1.37
N LYS A 115 11.36 -20.09 1.79
CA LYS A 115 11.60 -20.52 3.17
C LYS A 115 12.01 -19.39 4.12
N ILE A 116 12.34 -18.19 3.63
CA ILE A 116 12.64 -17.04 4.51
C ILE A 116 11.41 -16.76 5.37
N ALA A 117 11.56 -16.85 6.69
CA ALA A 117 10.50 -16.54 7.64
C ALA A 117 10.22 -15.03 7.70
N GLU A 118 9.01 -14.67 8.03
CA GLU A 118 8.67 -13.29 8.36
C GLU A 118 9.25 -12.93 9.74
N ILE A 119 9.66 -11.68 9.90
CA ILE A 119 10.16 -11.13 11.16
C ILE A 119 8.98 -11.06 12.14
N PRO A 120 9.10 -11.58 13.37
CA PRO A 120 8.04 -11.48 14.36
C PRO A 120 7.61 -10.01 14.56
N ASN A 121 6.32 -9.73 14.47
CA ASN A 121 5.77 -8.44 14.86
C ASN A 121 5.50 -8.46 16.37
N ALA A 122 6.21 -7.67 17.14
CA ALA A 122 5.77 -7.35 18.48
C ALA A 122 4.51 -6.47 18.36
N SER A 123 3.33 -7.05 18.50
CA SER A 123 2.08 -6.31 18.53
C SER A 123 1.86 -5.75 19.93
N GLU A 124 2.57 -4.70 20.27
CA GLU A 124 2.35 -3.96 21.54
C GLU A 124 1.44 -2.74 21.39
N ASP A 125 0.98 -2.45 20.20
CA ASP A 125 0.06 -1.34 20.00
C ASP A 125 -1.34 -1.75 20.47
N THR A 126 -1.61 -1.58 21.77
CA THR A 126 -2.99 -1.45 22.26
C THR A 126 -3.66 -0.36 21.44
N ILE A 127 -4.71 -0.75 20.71
CA ILE A 127 -5.50 0.22 19.95
C ILE A 127 -6.01 1.28 20.92
N LYS A 128 -5.48 2.51 20.81
CA LYS A 128 -5.97 3.63 21.59
C LYS A 128 -7.25 4.14 20.94
N PHE A 129 -8.31 4.11 21.71
CA PHE A 129 -9.60 4.67 21.30
C PHE A 129 -9.72 6.10 21.81
N LEU A 130 -10.33 6.97 21.02
CA LEU A 130 -10.75 8.29 21.47
C LEU A 130 -12.00 8.15 22.35
N THR A 131 -12.03 8.87 23.45
CA THR A 131 -13.24 9.04 24.23
C THR A 131 -14.26 9.89 23.47
N ILE A 132 -15.53 9.83 23.86
CA ILE A 132 -16.59 10.66 23.26
C ILE A 132 -16.22 12.16 23.38
N GLN A 133 -15.65 12.57 24.52
CA GLN A 133 -15.25 13.96 24.75
C GLN A 133 -14.11 14.39 23.81
N GLU A 134 -13.08 13.57 23.65
CA GLU A 134 -11.98 13.82 22.70
C GLU A 134 -12.47 13.87 21.26
N THR A 135 -13.38 12.97 20.89
CA THR A 135 -14.00 12.98 19.56
C THR A 135 -14.76 14.27 19.30
N LYS A 136 -15.61 14.72 20.25
CA LYS A 136 -16.33 15.99 20.15
C LYS A 136 -15.39 17.17 20.01
N LEU A 137 -14.31 17.19 20.82
CA LEU A 137 -13.29 18.25 20.76
C LEU A 137 -12.61 18.30 19.39
N ILE A 138 -12.23 17.15 18.82
CA ILE A 138 -11.61 17.08 17.50
C ILE A 138 -12.60 17.57 16.41
N LEU A 139 -13.85 17.12 16.45
CA LEU A 139 -14.88 17.49 15.47
C LEU A 139 -15.23 18.98 15.52
N SER A 140 -15.03 19.65 16.65
CA SER A 140 -15.29 21.08 16.81
C SER A 140 -14.15 22.01 16.37
N GLN A 141 -12.98 21.46 15.97
CA GLN A 141 -11.80 22.27 15.63
C GLN A 141 -11.92 23.08 14.33
N PRO A 142 -12.59 22.61 13.26
CA PRO A 142 -12.68 23.38 12.03
C PRO A 142 -13.41 24.71 12.21
N ASP A 143 -12.79 25.80 11.74
CA ASP A 143 -13.40 27.14 11.76
C ASP A 143 -14.50 27.28 10.70
N THR A 144 -15.73 26.99 11.09
CA THR A 144 -16.89 27.00 10.18
C THR A 144 -17.31 28.41 9.71
N SER A 145 -16.65 29.46 10.15
CA SER A 145 -16.81 30.80 9.55
C SER A 145 -16.17 30.90 8.16
N LYS A 146 -15.33 29.95 7.79
CA LYS A 146 -14.59 29.86 6.52
C LYS A 146 -15.07 28.66 5.69
N ALA A 147 -15.13 28.82 4.36
CA ALA A 147 -15.53 27.75 3.45
C ALA A 147 -14.68 26.47 3.60
N ILE A 148 -13.36 26.62 3.84
CA ILE A 148 -12.46 25.48 4.11
C ILE A 148 -12.87 24.75 5.39
N GLY A 149 -13.18 25.49 6.46
CA GLY A 149 -13.57 24.87 7.72
C GLY A 149 -14.93 24.20 7.66
N ILE A 150 -15.88 24.73 6.87
CA ILE A 150 -17.16 24.05 6.59
C ILE A 150 -16.89 22.70 5.91
N ARG A 151 -16.09 22.69 4.85
CA ARG A 151 -15.70 21.47 4.14
C ARG A 151 -15.03 20.45 5.06
N ASP A 152 -14.06 20.91 5.86
CA ASP A 152 -13.27 20.04 6.74
C ASP A 152 -14.16 19.47 7.87
N SER A 153 -15.06 20.30 8.42
CA SER A 153 -16.08 19.87 9.40
C SER A 153 -16.97 18.77 8.81
N LEU A 154 -17.55 19.00 7.63
CA LEU A 154 -18.41 18.01 6.96
C LEU A 154 -17.65 16.71 6.70
N PHE A 155 -16.40 16.80 6.20
CA PHE A 155 -15.58 15.65 5.93
C PHE A 155 -15.29 14.80 7.19
N MET A 156 -14.97 15.47 8.30
CA MET A 156 -14.70 14.80 9.59
C MET A 156 -15.96 14.15 10.16
N TYR A 157 -17.08 14.83 10.10
CA TYR A 157 -18.36 14.27 10.54
C TYR A 157 -18.78 13.07 9.69
N LEU A 158 -18.64 13.12 8.37
CA LEU A 158 -18.91 11.99 7.48
C LEU A 158 -18.04 10.78 7.80
N LEU A 159 -16.74 10.99 8.05
CA LEU A 159 -15.85 9.91 8.45
C LEU A 159 -16.27 9.26 9.75
N TYR A 160 -16.60 10.08 10.75
CA TYR A 160 -16.98 9.60 12.08
C TYR A 160 -18.30 8.82 12.04
N ASP A 161 -19.31 9.40 11.40
CA ASP A 161 -20.66 8.87 11.37
C ASP A 161 -20.78 7.61 10.50
N SER A 162 -20.22 7.65 9.28
CA SER A 162 -20.33 6.53 8.33
C SER A 162 -19.34 5.40 8.57
N GLY A 163 -18.25 5.63 9.30
CA GLY A 163 -17.12 4.67 9.45
C GLY A 163 -16.46 4.30 8.12
N CYS A 164 -16.62 5.12 7.09
CA CYS A 164 -16.05 4.88 5.78
C CYS A 164 -14.54 5.15 5.74
N ARG A 165 -13.85 4.52 4.79
CA ARG A 165 -12.43 4.82 4.59
C ARG A 165 -12.25 6.23 4.02
N ILE A 166 -11.18 6.92 4.43
CA ILE A 166 -10.85 8.28 3.96
C ILE A 166 -10.96 8.38 2.42
N GLN A 167 -10.38 7.42 1.69
CA GLN A 167 -10.40 7.43 0.22
C GLN A 167 -11.80 7.18 -0.38
N GLU A 168 -12.69 6.56 0.35
CA GLU A 168 -14.08 6.38 -0.08
C GLU A 168 -14.84 7.71 0.02
N ILE A 169 -14.70 8.42 1.14
CA ILE A 169 -15.32 9.76 1.33
C ILE A 169 -14.73 10.77 0.33
N LEU A 170 -13.41 10.80 0.11
CA LEU A 170 -12.77 11.71 -0.85
C LEU A 170 -13.22 11.49 -2.31
N ARG A 171 -13.77 10.34 -2.64
CA ARG A 171 -14.27 10.03 -3.98
C ARG A 171 -15.76 10.24 -4.15
N LEU A 172 -16.49 10.54 -3.07
CA LEU A 172 -17.92 10.80 -3.14
C LEU A 172 -18.23 12.00 -4.03
N LYS A 173 -19.32 11.88 -4.74
CA LYS A 173 -19.93 12.95 -5.53
C LYS A 173 -21.33 13.22 -4.98
N LEU A 174 -21.90 14.37 -5.23
CA LEU A 174 -23.26 14.70 -4.80
C LEU A 174 -24.30 13.64 -5.21
N LYS A 175 -24.13 13.02 -6.37
CA LYS A 175 -25.00 11.93 -6.85
C LYS A 175 -24.91 10.64 -6.05
N ASP A 176 -23.91 10.48 -5.19
CA ASP A 176 -23.70 9.28 -4.37
C ASP A 176 -24.32 9.47 -2.97
N PHE A 177 -24.96 10.63 -2.76
CA PHE A 177 -25.65 11.02 -1.55
C PHE A 177 -27.18 11.03 -1.79
N PHE A 178 -27.92 10.26 -1.02
CA PHE A 178 -29.36 10.10 -1.15
C PHE A 178 -30.04 10.50 0.14
N VAL A 179 -31.11 11.31 0.00
CA VAL A 179 -32.01 11.68 1.11
C VAL A 179 -33.42 11.32 0.68
N GLN A 180 -34.06 10.44 1.41
CA GLN A 180 -35.41 10.03 1.15
C GLN A 180 -36.16 9.75 2.45
N ASN A 181 -37.39 10.31 2.60
CA ASN A 181 -38.28 10.09 3.76
C ASN A 181 -37.60 10.35 5.14
N GLY A 182 -36.74 11.36 5.23
CA GLY A 182 -36.00 11.70 6.46
C GLY A 182 -34.79 10.82 6.75
N THR A 183 -34.46 9.84 5.92
CA THR A 183 -33.22 9.06 6.01
C THR A 183 -32.19 9.54 5.00
N ALA A 184 -30.92 9.51 5.40
CA ALA A 184 -29.81 9.86 4.53
C ALA A 184 -28.85 8.67 4.42
N GLU A 185 -28.36 8.43 3.21
CA GLU A 185 -27.47 7.31 2.94
C GLU A 185 -26.41 7.66 1.89
N LEU A 186 -25.26 7.01 1.99
CA LEU A 186 -24.15 7.11 1.05
C LEU A 186 -24.04 5.83 0.23
N HIS A 187 -24.00 5.98 -1.09
CA HIS A 187 -23.73 4.92 -2.03
C HIS A 187 -22.23 4.86 -2.32
N ILE A 188 -21.54 3.84 -1.80
CA ILE A 188 -20.07 3.78 -1.76
C ILE A 188 -19.55 2.61 -2.59
N ILE A 189 -18.56 2.89 -3.42
CA ILE A 189 -17.78 1.87 -4.10
C ILE A 189 -16.47 1.68 -3.34
N GLY A 190 -16.37 0.58 -2.59
CA GLY A 190 -15.21 0.25 -1.76
C GLY A 190 -14.10 -0.52 -2.48
N LYS A 191 -13.18 -1.07 -1.70
CA LYS A 191 -12.06 -1.87 -2.20
C LYS A 191 -12.58 -3.08 -3.01
N GLY A 192 -12.01 -3.28 -4.20
CA GLY A 192 -12.41 -4.37 -5.11
C GLY A 192 -13.70 -4.07 -5.88
N ASN A 193 -14.05 -2.80 -6.04
CA ASN A 193 -15.26 -2.34 -6.73
C ASN A 193 -16.57 -2.85 -6.09
N LYS A 194 -16.56 -3.10 -4.77
CA LYS A 194 -17.73 -3.55 -4.04
C LYS A 194 -18.61 -2.38 -3.69
N PHE A 195 -19.84 -2.40 -4.19
CA PHE A 195 -20.89 -1.44 -3.83
C PHE A 195 -21.44 -1.76 -2.44
N ARG A 196 -21.68 -0.72 -1.65
CA ARG A 196 -22.46 -0.78 -0.42
C ARG A 196 -23.20 0.52 -0.16
N ILE A 197 -24.29 0.42 0.56
CA ILE A 197 -25.03 1.55 1.08
C ILE A 197 -24.68 1.69 2.57
N THR A 198 -24.40 2.91 3.00
CA THR A 198 -24.06 3.23 4.39
C THR A 198 -25.01 4.32 4.86
N PRO A 199 -25.84 4.07 5.88
CA PRO A 199 -26.69 5.11 6.46
C PRO A 199 -25.81 6.17 7.14
N ILE A 200 -26.30 7.41 7.17
CA ILE A 200 -25.70 8.53 7.91
C ILE A 200 -26.79 9.25 8.70
N SER A 201 -26.37 9.91 9.79
CA SER A 201 -27.28 10.63 10.66
C SER A 201 -27.98 11.78 9.93
N GLU A 202 -29.27 11.94 10.19
CA GLU A 202 -30.07 13.04 9.64
C GLU A 202 -29.50 14.42 10.00
N GLU A 203 -28.84 14.54 11.14
CA GLU A 203 -28.15 15.76 11.60
C GLU A 203 -27.08 16.28 10.62
N LEU A 204 -26.61 15.43 9.72
CA LEU A 204 -25.65 15.81 8.68
C LEU A 204 -26.32 16.42 7.44
N ILE A 205 -27.62 16.17 7.23
CA ILE A 205 -28.33 16.64 6.04
C ILE A 205 -28.23 18.17 5.85
N PRO A 206 -28.42 19.01 6.91
CA PRO A 206 -28.31 20.46 6.76
C PRO A 206 -26.91 20.98 6.46
N LYS A 207 -25.87 20.12 6.56
CA LYS A 207 -24.47 20.50 6.32
C LYS A 207 -24.04 20.30 4.86
N PHE A 208 -24.88 19.68 4.04
CA PHE A 208 -24.72 19.53 2.59
C PHE A 208 -25.42 20.66 1.84
#